data_307ef0ece990817bb596994d927de23e
#
_entry.id   307ef0ece990817bb596994d927de23e
#
_cell.length_a   1.000
_cell.length_b   1.000
_cell.length_c   1.000
_cell.angle_alpha   90.00
_cell.angle_beta   90.00
_cell.angle_gamma   90.00
#
_symmetry.space_group_name_H-M   'P 1'
#
loop_
_entity.id
_entity.type
_entity.pdbx_description
1 polymer ?
#
loop_
_entity_poly.entity_id
_entity_poly.type
_entity_poly.pdbx_seq_one_letter_code
_entity_poly.pdbx_strand_id
1 'polypeptide(L)'
;MTIFGKQTGLAILIALTVLLAVLPFWLIIHSVGDDWQGVVPAGYVFDSEFYIVRMIKGTQIFPFGNNPFFIESAEDFNPALSAADYIAAIPLKLGLPLVTTLIFNTVFWNLVFVIFLWLFLRNLGISANWIFWLMPIIYFSVYGAIIRPVVWQVVLPFFMFFLFGFSAWLKNSTLANKIMLAGGIAGTLYIYPYTWQISFLTLGLYFVWFLINHQWSKSKSQMQIIILALIIALPAMLYLYKIISNPLFPEFLKNIGSIKTYLPSKVSFQLARWPVINIFLWHIMARFMPRLGGDKDFNRARVLLSIYGLAIFILSMSPFITGRDGAIGDHMGRELFFWLSVSVAVSIYSIFSNGDFYGLKSYKKIIIILLVAINIIPVLKHYKRSLLQPFQATKSEIMAVQDYAKPTAWLEKYDKNPSVVWASSSIGGYSSILSKNYV
;
A
#
# COMPACT_ATOMS: atom_id res chain seq x y z
N MET A 1 -32.02 5.65 -9.69
CA MET A 1 -31.48 6.65 -10.62
C MET A 1 -30.17 6.10 -11.19
N THR A 2 -30.18 5.58 -12.42
CA THR A 2 -28.99 5.10 -13.13
C THR A 2 -28.39 6.28 -13.89
N ILE A 3 -27.47 7.03 -13.24
CA ILE A 3 -26.85 8.21 -13.86
C ILE A 3 -25.91 7.78 -15.00
N PHE A 4 -25.26 6.61 -14.86
CA PHE A 4 -24.38 6.03 -15.90
C PHE A 4 -24.57 4.53 -16.02
N GLY A 5 -24.41 3.97 -17.21
CA GLY A 5 -24.25 2.53 -17.40
C GLY A 5 -23.04 2.03 -16.59
N LYS A 6 -23.09 0.76 -16.16
CA LYS A 6 -22.03 0.16 -15.32
C LYS A 6 -20.62 0.30 -15.90
N GLN A 7 -20.49 0.25 -17.22
CA GLN A 7 -19.22 0.38 -17.95
C GLN A 7 -18.73 1.83 -18.03
N THR A 8 -19.66 2.78 -18.21
CA THR A 8 -19.35 4.21 -18.31
C THR A 8 -18.73 4.75 -17.01
N GLY A 9 -19.28 4.36 -15.84
CA GLY A 9 -18.73 4.78 -14.54
C GLY A 9 -17.30 4.30 -14.31
N LEU A 10 -16.99 3.06 -14.66
CA LEU A 10 -15.63 2.52 -14.56
C LEU A 10 -14.68 3.22 -15.55
N ALA A 11 -15.11 3.48 -16.79
CA ALA A 11 -14.30 4.17 -17.79
C ALA A 11 -13.93 5.59 -17.33
N ILE A 12 -14.86 6.33 -16.73
CA ILE A 12 -14.59 7.67 -16.17
C ILE A 12 -13.58 7.58 -15.01
N LEU A 13 -13.73 6.61 -14.11
CA LEU A 13 -12.77 6.41 -13.01
C LEU A 13 -11.37 6.09 -13.53
N ILE A 14 -11.25 5.26 -14.55
CA ILE A 14 -9.98 4.96 -15.23
C ILE A 14 -9.38 6.23 -15.80
N ALA A 15 -10.14 7.02 -16.56
CA ALA A 15 -9.67 8.27 -17.17
C ALA A 15 -9.19 9.29 -16.10
N LEU A 16 -9.96 9.47 -15.03
CA LEU A 16 -9.58 10.32 -13.90
C LEU A 16 -8.31 9.81 -13.20
N THR A 17 -8.17 8.49 -13.05
CA THR A 17 -6.98 7.88 -12.45
C THR A 17 -5.73 8.16 -13.28
N VAL A 18 -5.82 8.02 -14.61
CA VAL A 18 -4.70 8.35 -15.52
C VAL A 18 -4.33 9.81 -15.41
N LEU A 19 -5.33 10.71 -15.46
CA LEU A 19 -5.11 12.15 -15.30
C LEU A 19 -4.39 12.48 -13.99
N LEU A 20 -4.88 11.96 -12.87
CA LEU A 20 -4.30 12.19 -11.54
C LEU A 20 -2.89 11.57 -11.41
N ALA A 21 -2.63 10.45 -12.06
CA ALA A 21 -1.32 9.80 -12.04
C ALA A 21 -0.27 10.60 -12.83
N VAL A 22 -0.66 11.24 -13.94
CA VAL A 22 0.25 12.02 -14.79
C VAL A 22 0.40 13.46 -14.29
N LEU A 23 -0.62 14.02 -13.65
CA LEU A 23 -0.68 15.42 -13.24
C LEU A 23 0.56 15.93 -12.49
N PRO A 24 1.12 15.23 -11.48
CA PRO A 24 2.31 15.70 -10.78
C PRO A 24 3.53 15.84 -11.71
N PHE A 25 3.77 14.86 -12.58
CA PHE A 25 4.87 14.94 -13.54
C PHE A 25 4.68 16.07 -14.55
N TRP A 26 3.45 16.22 -15.03
CA TRP A 26 3.12 17.32 -15.95
C TRP A 26 3.37 18.68 -15.31
N LEU A 27 2.96 18.87 -14.05
CA LEU A 27 3.19 20.12 -13.31
C LEU A 27 4.68 20.38 -13.09
N ILE A 28 5.47 19.35 -12.73
CA ILE A 28 6.92 19.47 -12.57
C ILE A 28 7.57 19.90 -13.88
N ILE A 29 7.32 19.19 -14.98
CA ILE A 29 7.92 19.46 -16.28
C ILE A 29 7.51 20.87 -16.77
N HIS A 30 6.21 21.19 -16.66
CA HIS A 30 5.69 22.49 -17.09
C HIS A 30 6.23 23.66 -16.26
N SER A 31 6.46 23.47 -14.95
CA SER A 31 7.02 24.54 -14.10
C SER A 31 8.45 24.91 -14.43
N VAL A 32 9.22 23.97 -14.99
CA VAL A 32 10.60 24.16 -15.44
C VAL A 32 10.65 24.71 -16.87
N GLY A 33 9.74 24.29 -17.74
CA GLY A 33 9.70 24.71 -19.13
C GLY A 33 10.93 24.26 -19.92
N ASP A 34 11.55 25.22 -20.65
CA ASP A 34 12.72 24.96 -21.52
C ASP A 34 13.99 24.54 -20.75
N ASP A 35 14.05 24.82 -19.44
CA ASP A 35 15.18 24.43 -18.59
C ASP A 35 15.10 22.96 -18.13
N TRP A 36 14.08 22.20 -18.55
CA TRP A 36 13.90 20.80 -18.19
C TRP A 36 15.03 19.90 -18.75
N GLN A 37 15.84 19.32 -17.87
CA GLN A 37 16.95 18.43 -18.20
C GLN A 37 16.65 16.94 -17.91
N GLY A 38 15.41 16.58 -17.63
CA GLY A 38 15.03 15.18 -17.36
C GLY A 38 15.25 14.70 -15.94
N VAL A 39 15.52 15.62 -15.00
CA VAL A 39 15.77 15.27 -13.59
C VAL A 39 14.48 15.41 -12.78
N VAL A 40 13.97 14.29 -12.26
CA VAL A 40 12.81 14.29 -11.35
C VAL A 40 13.30 14.64 -9.94
N PRO A 41 12.70 15.63 -9.26
CA PRO A 41 13.10 15.99 -7.90
C PRO A 41 12.97 14.79 -6.95
N ALA A 42 14.03 14.46 -6.22
CA ALA A 42 14.02 13.38 -5.23
C ALA A 42 13.08 13.70 -4.05
N GLY A 43 12.98 14.99 -3.69
CA GLY A 43 12.05 15.49 -2.67
C GLY A 43 10.57 15.48 -3.07
N TYR A 44 10.26 15.05 -4.28
CA TYR A 44 8.89 14.88 -4.78
C TYR A 44 8.00 14.07 -3.84
N VAL A 45 8.55 12.96 -3.29
CA VAL A 45 7.92 12.21 -2.19
C VAL A 45 9.05 11.64 -1.32
N PHE A 46 8.91 11.68 0.00
CA PHE A 46 9.88 11.14 0.98
C PHE A 46 10.51 9.82 0.54
N ASP A 47 11.83 9.67 0.66
CA ASP A 47 12.64 8.48 0.33
C ASP A 47 12.53 8.00 -1.14
N SER A 48 11.97 8.79 -2.06
CA SER A 48 11.85 8.38 -3.47
C SER A 48 13.20 8.10 -4.09
N GLU A 49 14.20 8.92 -3.75
CA GLU A 49 15.58 8.78 -4.17
C GLU A 49 16.15 7.41 -3.82
N PHE A 50 16.01 7.00 -2.56
CA PHE A 50 16.45 5.69 -2.08
C PHE A 50 15.84 4.54 -2.92
N TYR A 51 14.55 4.59 -3.21
CA TYR A 51 13.88 3.54 -3.96
C TYR A 51 14.17 3.60 -5.47
N ILE A 52 14.40 4.78 -6.02
CA ILE A 52 14.80 4.92 -7.44
C ILE A 52 16.19 4.32 -7.64
N VAL A 53 17.15 4.59 -6.75
CA VAL A 53 18.48 3.96 -6.78
C VAL A 53 18.37 2.45 -6.71
N ARG A 54 17.57 1.90 -5.81
CA ARG A 54 17.31 0.46 -5.71
C ARG A 54 16.72 -0.11 -6.99
N MET A 55 15.78 0.57 -7.62
CA MET A 55 15.20 0.16 -8.89
C MET A 55 16.24 0.11 -10.01
N ILE A 56 17.12 1.10 -10.10
CA ILE A 56 18.12 1.21 -11.17
C ILE A 56 19.27 0.22 -10.95
N LYS A 57 19.86 0.21 -9.76
CA LYS A 57 21.09 -0.53 -9.45
C LYS A 57 20.84 -1.85 -8.74
N GLY A 58 19.91 -1.88 -7.76
CA GLY A 58 19.66 -3.03 -6.91
C GLY A 58 19.02 -4.23 -7.62
N THR A 59 18.74 -4.12 -8.92
CA THR A 59 18.10 -5.17 -9.72
C THR A 59 19.09 -5.92 -10.64
N GLN A 60 20.38 -5.74 -10.46
CA GLN A 60 21.39 -6.41 -11.28
C GLN A 60 21.46 -7.92 -10.98
N ILE A 61 21.25 -8.33 -9.74
CA ILE A 61 21.25 -9.73 -9.29
C ILE A 61 19.83 -10.19 -9.00
N PHE A 62 19.25 -10.97 -9.92
CA PHE A 62 17.92 -11.58 -9.74
C PHE A 62 18.04 -12.87 -8.92
N PRO A 63 17.07 -13.21 -8.03
CA PRO A 63 15.80 -12.48 -7.76
C PRO A 63 15.88 -11.51 -6.59
N PHE A 64 16.99 -11.37 -5.92
CA PHE A 64 17.03 -10.76 -4.58
C PHE A 64 17.73 -9.41 -4.51
N GLY A 65 18.26 -8.93 -5.64
CA GLY A 65 18.98 -7.67 -5.70
C GLY A 65 20.34 -7.72 -5.01
N ASN A 66 21.09 -6.67 -5.23
CA ASN A 66 22.40 -6.40 -4.61
C ASN A 66 22.34 -5.10 -3.81
N ASN A 67 23.40 -4.79 -3.10
CA ASN A 67 23.53 -3.50 -2.43
C ASN A 67 23.77 -2.40 -3.48
N PRO A 68 22.86 -1.43 -3.63
CA PRO A 68 23.00 -0.39 -4.65
C PRO A 68 23.77 0.84 -4.17
N PHE A 69 24.20 0.91 -2.90
CA PHE A 69 24.73 2.13 -2.29
C PHE A 69 26.23 2.08 -2.09
N PHE A 70 26.78 0.92 -1.75
CA PHE A 70 28.20 0.77 -1.44
C PHE A 70 28.89 -0.14 -2.45
N ILE A 71 29.96 0.35 -3.08
CA ILE A 71 30.69 -0.40 -4.10
C ILE A 71 31.37 -1.65 -3.49
N GLU A 72 31.84 -1.54 -2.25
CA GLU A 72 32.50 -2.64 -1.52
C GLU A 72 31.54 -3.79 -1.24
N SER A 73 30.25 -3.48 -1.17
CA SER A 73 29.16 -4.42 -0.90
C SER A 73 28.27 -4.65 -2.13
N ALA A 74 28.73 -4.29 -3.33
CA ALA A 74 27.91 -4.35 -4.55
C ALA A 74 27.42 -5.76 -4.87
N GLU A 75 28.17 -6.80 -4.47
CA GLU A 75 27.79 -8.21 -4.65
C GLU A 75 27.01 -8.77 -3.46
N ASP A 76 26.94 -8.04 -2.34
CA ASP A 76 26.16 -8.45 -1.18
C ASP A 76 24.67 -8.38 -1.49
N PHE A 77 23.93 -9.31 -0.97
CA PHE A 77 22.47 -9.28 -1.15
C PHE A 77 21.82 -8.17 -0.33
N ASN A 78 20.79 -7.58 -0.91
CA ASN A 78 20.02 -6.52 -0.26
C ASN A 78 19.27 -7.10 0.96
N PRO A 79 19.40 -6.49 2.16
CA PRO A 79 18.68 -6.95 3.36
C PRO A 79 17.16 -6.72 3.28
N ALA A 80 16.66 -6.07 2.25
CA ALA A 80 15.24 -5.88 2.00
C ALA A 80 14.76 -6.78 0.86
N LEU A 81 13.52 -7.26 0.94
CA LEU A 81 12.87 -7.93 -0.19
C LEU A 81 12.70 -6.92 -1.32
N SER A 82 13.23 -7.22 -2.49
CA SER A 82 13.37 -6.28 -3.61
C SER A 82 12.48 -6.60 -4.82
N ALA A 83 11.49 -7.48 -4.67
CA ALA A 83 10.61 -7.81 -5.80
C ALA A 83 9.86 -6.59 -6.35
N ALA A 84 9.49 -5.62 -5.50
CA ALA A 84 8.89 -4.37 -5.94
C ALA A 84 9.85 -3.58 -6.86
N ASP A 85 11.15 -3.55 -6.51
CA ASP A 85 12.18 -2.84 -7.28
C ASP A 85 12.35 -3.49 -8.66
N TYR A 86 12.38 -4.85 -8.73
CA TYR A 86 12.45 -5.59 -9.99
C TYR A 86 11.27 -5.32 -10.90
N ILE A 87 10.07 -5.38 -10.34
CA ILE A 87 8.83 -5.17 -11.10
C ILE A 87 8.80 -3.73 -11.63
N ALA A 88 9.16 -2.75 -10.81
CA ALA A 88 9.22 -1.36 -11.22
C ALA A 88 10.33 -1.08 -12.24
N ALA A 89 11.42 -1.86 -12.23
CA ALA A 89 12.52 -1.74 -13.19
C ALA A 89 12.23 -2.34 -14.57
N ILE A 90 11.15 -3.12 -14.75
CA ILE A 90 10.86 -3.80 -16.02
C ILE A 90 10.85 -2.82 -17.20
N PRO A 91 10.15 -1.66 -17.18
CA PRO A 91 10.14 -0.75 -18.30
C PRO A 91 11.54 -0.18 -18.61
N LEU A 92 12.33 0.11 -17.57
CA LEU A 92 13.71 0.56 -17.71
C LEU A 92 14.60 -0.50 -18.38
N LYS A 93 14.46 -1.77 -17.99
CA LYS A 93 15.18 -2.90 -18.60
C LYS A 93 14.75 -3.19 -20.03
N LEU A 94 13.54 -2.77 -20.43
CA LEU A 94 13.05 -2.79 -21.80
C LEU A 94 13.52 -1.59 -22.64
N GLY A 95 14.35 -0.70 -22.07
CA GLY A 95 14.97 0.43 -22.76
C GLY A 95 14.20 1.75 -22.68
N LEU A 96 13.16 1.84 -21.83
CA LEU A 96 12.48 3.12 -21.62
C LEU A 96 13.37 4.06 -20.77
N PRO A 97 13.42 5.37 -21.08
CA PRO A 97 14.10 6.35 -20.26
C PRO A 97 13.53 6.37 -18.83
N LEU A 98 14.34 6.77 -17.84
CA LEU A 98 13.99 6.77 -16.43
C LEU A 98 12.67 7.53 -16.16
N VAL A 99 12.54 8.76 -16.65
CA VAL A 99 11.33 9.59 -16.45
C VAL A 99 10.09 8.91 -17.04
N THR A 100 10.22 8.36 -18.24
CA THR A 100 9.13 7.61 -18.89
C THR A 100 8.77 6.36 -18.10
N THR A 101 9.76 5.66 -17.55
CA THR A 101 9.57 4.50 -16.66
C THR A 101 8.79 4.89 -15.39
N LEU A 102 9.14 6.00 -14.76
CA LEU A 102 8.45 6.48 -13.56
C LEU A 102 7.00 6.87 -13.85
N ILE A 103 6.75 7.58 -14.96
CA ILE A 103 5.38 7.93 -15.40
C ILE A 103 4.59 6.67 -15.73
N PHE A 104 5.17 5.75 -16.52
CA PHE A 104 4.53 4.48 -16.88
C PHE A 104 4.14 3.69 -15.62
N ASN A 105 5.07 3.50 -14.69
CA ASN A 105 4.79 2.80 -13.44
C ASN A 105 3.68 3.48 -12.64
N THR A 106 3.70 4.81 -12.56
CA THR A 106 2.67 5.56 -11.83
C THR A 106 1.30 5.33 -12.47
N VAL A 107 1.17 5.42 -13.78
CA VAL A 107 -0.11 5.17 -14.47
C VAL A 107 -0.54 3.71 -14.34
N PHE A 108 0.34 2.77 -14.68
CA PHE A 108 0.04 1.34 -14.70
C PHE A 108 -0.42 0.83 -13.32
N TRP A 109 0.35 1.11 -12.28
CA TRP A 109 0.05 0.60 -10.95
C TRP A 109 -1.17 1.28 -10.31
N ASN A 110 -1.42 2.56 -10.61
CA ASN A 110 -2.66 3.22 -10.21
C ASN A 110 -3.88 2.57 -10.86
N LEU A 111 -3.80 2.21 -12.15
CA LEU A 111 -4.87 1.51 -12.85
C LEU A 111 -5.13 0.11 -12.24
N VAL A 112 -4.07 -0.65 -11.98
CA VAL A 112 -4.18 -1.97 -11.34
C VAL A 112 -4.83 -1.87 -9.96
N PHE A 113 -4.42 -0.87 -9.16
CA PHE A 113 -5.02 -0.59 -7.86
C PHE A 113 -6.53 -0.30 -7.97
N VAL A 114 -6.90 0.62 -8.87
CA VAL A 114 -8.30 1.04 -9.08
C VAL A 114 -9.18 -0.12 -9.54
N ILE A 115 -8.67 -0.98 -10.44
CA ILE A 115 -9.38 -2.17 -10.90
C ILE A 115 -9.61 -3.14 -9.74
N PHE A 116 -8.59 -3.48 -8.96
CA PHE A 116 -8.76 -4.40 -7.83
C PHE A 116 -9.61 -3.79 -6.72
N LEU A 117 -9.53 -2.49 -6.47
CA LEU A 117 -10.40 -1.79 -5.54
C LEU A 117 -11.88 -1.86 -5.99
N TRP A 118 -12.14 -1.61 -7.28
CA TRP A 118 -13.49 -1.78 -7.85
C TRP A 118 -14.03 -3.19 -7.62
N LEU A 119 -13.26 -4.21 -7.97
CA LEU A 119 -13.63 -5.61 -7.81
C LEU A 119 -13.84 -6.00 -6.34
N PHE A 120 -12.99 -5.52 -5.46
CA PHE A 120 -13.12 -5.71 -4.01
C PHE A 120 -14.42 -5.12 -3.47
N LEU A 121 -14.71 -3.86 -3.79
CA LEU A 121 -15.94 -3.19 -3.35
C LEU A 121 -17.21 -3.88 -3.91
N ARG A 122 -17.14 -4.39 -5.15
CA ARG A 122 -18.20 -5.23 -5.73
C ARG A 122 -18.42 -6.52 -4.93
N ASN A 123 -17.37 -7.14 -4.46
CA ASN A 123 -17.46 -8.35 -3.63
C ASN A 123 -18.02 -8.07 -2.23
N LEU A 124 -17.85 -6.85 -1.72
CA LEU A 124 -18.50 -6.40 -0.47
C LEU A 124 -19.98 -6.06 -0.65
N GLY A 125 -20.56 -6.24 -1.85
CA GLY A 125 -21.97 -6.00 -2.12
C GLY A 125 -22.30 -4.56 -2.54
N ILE A 126 -21.33 -3.67 -2.68
CA ILE A 126 -21.57 -2.28 -3.08
C ILE A 126 -21.98 -2.23 -4.56
N SER A 127 -23.07 -1.55 -4.87
CA SER A 127 -23.53 -1.40 -6.26
C SER A 127 -22.58 -0.49 -7.08
N ALA A 128 -22.51 -0.71 -8.41
CA ALA A 128 -21.59 0.03 -9.28
C ALA A 128 -21.76 1.56 -9.21
N ASN A 129 -23.01 2.03 -9.10
CA ASN A 129 -23.29 3.47 -9.00
C ASN A 129 -22.72 4.07 -7.71
N TRP A 130 -22.83 3.35 -6.60
CA TRP A 130 -22.25 3.80 -5.33
C TRP A 130 -20.74 3.72 -5.33
N ILE A 131 -20.13 2.70 -5.96
CA ILE A 131 -18.68 2.61 -6.09
C ILE A 131 -18.14 3.85 -6.81
N PHE A 132 -18.78 4.32 -7.88
CA PHE A 132 -18.37 5.52 -8.59
C PHE A 132 -18.21 6.75 -7.66
N TRP A 133 -19.13 6.93 -6.71
CA TRP A 133 -19.08 8.05 -5.77
C TRP A 133 -18.16 7.83 -4.57
N LEU A 134 -18.02 6.58 -4.11
CA LEU A 134 -17.27 6.24 -2.90
C LEU A 134 -15.79 5.96 -3.18
N MET A 135 -15.45 5.51 -4.38
CA MET A 135 -14.09 5.16 -4.75
C MET A 135 -13.10 6.32 -4.68
N PRO A 136 -13.44 7.56 -5.09
CA PRO A 136 -12.59 8.72 -4.87
C PRO A 136 -12.22 8.93 -3.40
N ILE A 137 -13.15 8.67 -2.47
CA ILE A 137 -12.90 8.74 -1.03
C ILE A 137 -11.75 7.80 -0.64
N ILE A 138 -11.75 6.57 -1.11
CA ILE A 138 -10.74 5.59 -0.79
C ILE A 138 -9.43 5.90 -1.54
N TYR A 139 -9.51 6.23 -2.82
CA TYR A 139 -8.35 6.52 -3.67
C TYR A 139 -7.53 7.69 -3.11
N PHE A 140 -8.17 8.80 -2.78
CA PHE A 140 -7.47 9.95 -2.24
C PHE A 140 -6.87 9.72 -0.85
N SER A 141 -7.36 8.76 -0.06
CA SER A 141 -6.73 8.42 1.22
C SER A 141 -5.35 7.77 1.06
N VAL A 142 -5.05 7.21 -0.10
CA VAL A 142 -3.77 6.57 -0.40
C VAL A 142 -3.03 7.22 -1.57
N TYR A 143 -3.54 8.32 -2.12
CA TYR A 143 -3.00 8.97 -3.30
C TYR A 143 -1.52 9.29 -3.17
N GLY A 144 -1.10 9.98 -2.12
CA GLY A 144 0.31 10.31 -1.89
C GLY A 144 1.21 9.07 -1.75
N ALA A 145 0.67 7.94 -1.32
CA ALA A 145 1.41 6.69 -1.26
C ALA A 145 1.52 6.03 -2.64
N ILE A 146 0.43 5.94 -3.39
CA ILE A 146 0.40 5.19 -4.66
C ILE A 146 1.13 5.92 -5.81
N ILE A 147 1.26 7.26 -5.74
CA ILE A 147 2.09 8.01 -6.69
C ILE A 147 3.56 8.06 -6.30
N ARG A 148 3.93 7.61 -5.09
CA ARG A 148 5.31 7.55 -4.63
C ARG A 148 6.07 6.50 -5.43
N PRO A 149 7.16 6.87 -6.15
CA PRO A 149 7.91 5.96 -7.00
C PRO A 149 8.36 4.68 -6.30
N VAL A 150 8.31 3.62 -7.03
CA VAL A 150 8.77 2.25 -6.80
C VAL A 150 7.93 1.51 -5.78
N VAL A 151 8.18 1.62 -4.47
CA VAL A 151 7.68 0.62 -3.52
C VAL A 151 6.17 0.69 -3.35
N TRP A 152 5.62 1.84 -2.93
CA TRP A 152 4.20 1.93 -2.63
C TRP A 152 3.30 1.85 -3.86
N GLN A 153 3.81 2.23 -5.02
CA GLN A 153 3.11 2.03 -6.29
C GLN A 153 2.83 0.55 -6.54
N VAL A 154 3.75 -0.34 -6.20
CA VAL A 154 3.62 -1.79 -6.38
C VAL A 154 2.94 -2.44 -5.18
N VAL A 155 3.26 -2.00 -3.96
CA VAL A 155 2.73 -2.58 -2.71
C VAL A 155 1.21 -2.51 -2.63
N LEU A 156 0.62 -1.34 -2.87
CA LEU A 156 -0.83 -1.16 -2.75
C LEU A 156 -1.64 -2.01 -3.73
N PRO A 157 -1.31 -2.11 -5.02
CA PRO A 157 -1.98 -3.01 -5.94
C PRO A 157 -1.91 -4.48 -5.53
N PHE A 158 -0.75 -4.97 -5.08
CA PHE A 158 -0.62 -6.34 -4.58
C PHE A 158 -1.43 -6.58 -3.31
N PHE A 159 -1.46 -5.61 -2.42
CA PHE A 159 -2.30 -5.66 -1.24
C PHE A 159 -3.80 -5.66 -1.62
N MET A 160 -4.21 -4.87 -2.60
CA MET A 160 -5.57 -4.89 -3.14
C MET A 160 -5.90 -6.21 -3.82
N PHE A 161 -4.95 -6.83 -4.52
CA PHE A 161 -5.12 -8.17 -5.07
C PHE A 161 -5.37 -9.21 -3.97
N PHE A 162 -4.65 -9.14 -2.86
CA PHE A 162 -4.92 -9.97 -1.68
C PHE A 162 -6.35 -9.75 -1.16
N LEU A 163 -6.77 -8.50 -0.91
CA LEU A 163 -8.10 -8.18 -0.38
C LEU A 163 -9.22 -8.59 -1.35
N PHE A 164 -9.02 -8.39 -2.64
CA PHE A 164 -9.93 -8.86 -3.68
C PHE A 164 -10.05 -10.38 -3.67
N GLY A 165 -8.92 -11.10 -3.69
CA GLY A 165 -8.89 -12.56 -3.62
C GLY A 165 -9.56 -13.08 -2.36
N PHE A 166 -9.34 -12.42 -1.22
CA PHE A 166 -9.94 -12.80 0.05
C PHE A 166 -11.47 -12.61 0.04
N SER A 167 -11.95 -11.45 -0.42
CA SER A 167 -13.38 -11.18 -0.52
C SER A 167 -14.08 -12.11 -1.52
N ALA A 168 -13.43 -12.44 -2.64
CA ALA A 168 -13.93 -13.37 -3.64
C ALA A 168 -14.04 -14.80 -3.08
N TRP A 169 -13.01 -15.26 -2.35
CA TRP A 169 -13.05 -16.56 -1.69
C TRP A 169 -14.11 -16.64 -0.59
N LEU A 170 -14.28 -15.59 0.21
CA LEU A 170 -15.37 -15.55 1.21
C LEU A 170 -16.75 -15.63 0.58
N LYS A 171 -16.91 -15.12 -0.63
CA LYS A 171 -18.16 -15.18 -1.40
C LYS A 171 -18.36 -16.56 -2.02
N ASN A 172 -17.34 -17.08 -2.70
CA ASN A 172 -17.37 -18.37 -3.39
C ASN A 172 -16.01 -19.07 -3.25
N SER A 173 -15.97 -20.20 -2.55
CA SER A 173 -14.74 -20.98 -2.30
C SER A 173 -14.39 -21.88 -3.49
N THR A 174 -14.24 -21.32 -4.71
CA THR A 174 -13.77 -22.01 -5.90
C THR A 174 -12.26 -22.23 -5.87
N LEU A 175 -11.74 -23.16 -6.65
CA LEU A 175 -10.29 -23.38 -6.79
C LEU A 175 -9.58 -22.13 -7.29
N ALA A 176 -10.15 -21.44 -8.28
CA ALA A 176 -9.59 -20.20 -8.81
C ALA A 176 -9.45 -19.12 -7.72
N ASN A 177 -10.47 -18.94 -6.87
CA ASN A 177 -10.43 -17.96 -5.78
C ASN A 177 -9.42 -18.38 -4.68
N LYS A 178 -9.23 -19.66 -4.44
CA LYS A 178 -8.18 -20.17 -3.53
C LYS A 178 -6.79 -19.88 -4.05
N ILE A 179 -6.52 -20.17 -5.33
CA ILE A 179 -5.24 -19.88 -5.99
C ILE A 179 -4.96 -18.38 -6.00
N MET A 180 -5.98 -17.56 -6.35
CA MET A 180 -5.86 -16.11 -6.36
C MET A 180 -5.54 -15.56 -4.97
N LEU A 181 -6.21 -16.03 -3.92
CA LEU A 181 -5.93 -15.63 -2.54
C LEU A 181 -4.53 -16.08 -2.09
N ALA A 182 -4.14 -17.31 -2.37
CA ALA A 182 -2.80 -17.82 -2.05
C ALA A 182 -1.71 -17.01 -2.75
N GLY A 183 -1.88 -16.70 -4.04
CA GLY A 183 -1.00 -15.82 -4.80
C GLY A 183 -0.94 -14.41 -4.26
N GLY A 184 -2.08 -13.86 -3.82
CA GLY A 184 -2.15 -12.55 -3.17
C GLY A 184 -1.36 -12.50 -1.86
N ILE A 185 -1.52 -13.51 -1.00
CA ILE A 185 -0.77 -13.62 0.26
C ILE A 185 0.74 -13.75 -0.01
N ALA A 186 1.14 -14.68 -0.87
CA ALA A 186 2.53 -14.87 -1.23
C ALA A 186 3.13 -13.61 -1.88
N GLY A 187 2.37 -12.96 -2.77
CA GLY A 187 2.75 -11.70 -3.41
C GLY A 187 3.06 -10.60 -2.39
N THR A 188 2.24 -10.44 -1.34
CA THR A 188 2.52 -9.45 -0.30
C THR A 188 3.84 -9.71 0.43
N LEU A 189 4.24 -10.96 0.62
CA LEU A 189 5.54 -11.32 1.21
C LEU A 189 6.70 -10.88 0.32
N TYR A 190 6.65 -11.17 -0.99
CA TYR A 190 7.71 -10.78 -1.92
C TYR A 190 7.87 -9.27 -2.04
N ILE A 191 6.78 -8.52 -1.91
CA ILE A 191 6.76 -7.09 -2.19
C ILE A 191 7.11 -6.25 -0.95
N TYR A 192 6.53 -6.58 0.23
CA TYR A 192 6.72 -5.72 1.39
C TYR A 192 6.37 -6.42 2.71
N PRO A 193 7.32 -6.46 3.67
CA PRO A 193 7.16 -7.27 4.89
C PRO A 193 5.99 -6.81 5.79
N TYR A 194 5.64 -5.53 5.83
CA TYR A 194 4.56 -5.06 6.69
C TYR A 194 3.17 -5.43 6.13
N THR A 195 2.96 -5.36 4.82
CA THR A 195 1.70 -5.81 4.20
C THR A 195 1.52 -7.32 4.30
N TRP A 196 2.61 -8.09 4.27
CA TRP A 196 2.55 -9.52 4.51
C TRP A 196 2.08 -9.84 5.94
N GLN A 197 2.63 -9.15 6.95
CA GLN A 197 2.27 -9.37 8.35
C GLN A 197 0.77 -9.15 8.58
N ILE A 198 0.21 -8.05 8.05
CA ILE A 198 -1.22 -7.78 8.19
C ILE A 198 -2.08 -8.80 7.42
N SER A 199 -1.62 -9.24 6.22
CA SER A 199 -2.34 -10.23 5.42
C SER A 199 -2.40 -11.58 6.13
N PHE A 200 -1.29 -12.06 6.68
CA PHE A 200 -1.24 -13.31 7.44
C PHE A 200 -2.00 -13.24 8.75
N LEU A 201 -1.87 -12.15 9.49
CA LEU A 201 -2.62 -11.99 10.74
C LEU A 201 -4.12 -11.94 10.48
N THR A 202 -4.56 -11.22 9.45
CA THR A 202 -5.98 -11.19 9.06
C THR A 202 -6.48 -12.60 8.73
N LEU A 203 -5.69 -13.36 7.98
CA LEU A 203 -6.03 -14.74 7.66
C LEU A 203 -6.09 -15.63 8.91
N GLY A 204 -5.10 -15.53 9.80
CA GLY A 204 -5.06 -16.28 11.05
C GLY A 204 -6.25 -15.99 11.96
N LEU A 205 -6.62 -14.71 12.10
CA LEU A 205 -7.81 -14.31 12.87
C LEU A 205 -9.11 -14.84 12.24
N TYR A 206 -9.19 -14.89 10.91
CA TYR A 206 -10.32 -15.52 10.24
C TYR A 206 -10.38 -17.03 10.46
N PHE A 207 -9.23 -17.70 10.50
CA PHE A 207 -9.17 -19.12 10.84
C PHE A 207 -9.74 -19.38 12.23
N VAL A 208 -9.31 -18.61 13.22
CA VAL A 208 -9.86 -18.68 14.58
C VAL A 208 -11.38 -18.38 14.58
N TRP A 209 -11.81 -17.37 13.83
CA TRP A 209 -13.23 -17.04 13.68
C TRP A 209 -14.04 -18.23 13.13
N PHE A 210 -13.54 -18.95 12.10
CA PHE A 210 -14.23 -20.11 11.57
C PHE A 210 -14.27 -21.28 12.55
N LEU A 211 -13.20 -21.50 13.33
CA LEU A 211 -13.19 -22.52 14.36
C LEU A 211 -14.23 -22.25 15.46
N ILE A 212 -14.27 -21.01 15.97
CA ILE A 212 -15.23 -20.60 17.01
C ILE A 212 -16.67 -20.74 16.51
N ASN A 213 -16.93 -20.45 15.23
CA ASN A 213 -18.25 -20.56 14.63
C ASN A 213 -18.54 -21.95 14.03
N HIS A 214 -17.74 -22.98 14.35
CA HIS A 214 -17.90 -24.36 13.88
C HIS A 214 -17.97 -24.50 12.35
N GLN A 215 -17.34 -23.59 11.59
CA GLN A 215 -17.33 -23.62 10.13
C GLN A 215 -16.15 -24.46 9.60
N TRP A 216 -16.09 -25.73 9.96
CA TRP A 216 -14.99 -26.67 9.68
C TRP A 216 -14.59 -26.76 8.20
N SER A 217 -15.59 -26.76 7.30
CA SER A 217 -15.33 -26.78 5.85
C SER A 217 -14.54 -25.56 5.38
N LYS A 218 -14.85 -24.37 5.91
CA LYS A 218 -14.14 -23.14 5.59
C LYS A 218 -12.75 -23.12 6.21
N SER A 219 -12.60 -23.60 7.45
CA SER A 219 -11.28 -23.76 8.10
C SER A 219 -10.37 -24.70 7.30
N LYS A 220 -10.89 -25.85 6.84
CA LYS A 220 -10.13 -26.77 5.97
C LYS A 220 -9.74 -26.13 4.64
N SER A 221 -10.67 -25.39 4.00
CA SER A 221 -10.41 -24.66 2.76
C SER A 221 -9.34 -23.60 2.97
N GLN A 222 -9.36 -22.89 4.10
CA GLN A 222 -8.36 -21.88 4.42
C GLN A 222 -6.98 -22.49 4.69
N MET A 223 -6.91 -23.64 5.35
CA MET A 223 -5.64 -24.35 5.54
C MET A 223 -5.00 -24.72 4.19
N GLN A 224 -5.80 -25.18 3.20
CA GLN A 224 -5.32 -25.42 1.85
C GLN A 224 -4.72 -24.16 1.20
N ILE A 225 -5.34 -22.99 1.41
CA ILE A 225 -4.85 -21.70 0.91
C ILE A 225 -3.52 -21.35 1.59
N ILE A 226 -3.43 -21.50 2.91
CA ILE A 226 -2.19 -21.24 3.67
C ILE A 226 -1.05 -22.11 3.16
N ILE A 227 -1.28 -23.41 3.00
CA ILE A 227 -0.26 -24.34 2.49
C ILE A 227 0.19 -23.93 1.08
N LEU A 228 -0.76 -23.61 0.20
CA LEU A 228 -0.43 -23.18 -1.16
C LEU A 228 0.34 -21.84 -1.15
N ALA A 229 -0.06 -20.89 -0.30
CA ALA A 229 0.63 -19.61 -0.15
C ALA A 229 2.07 -19.81 0.36
N LEU A 230 2.30 -20.70 1.32
CA LEU A 230 3.64 -21.03 1.82
C LEU A 230 4.51 -21.68 0.75
N ILE A 231 3.94 -22.56 -0.08
CA ILE A 231 4.66 -23.18 -1.21
C ILE A 231 5.11 -22.10 -2.20
N ILE A 232 4.22 -21.19 -2.59
CA ILE A 232 4.53 -20.08 -3.51
C ILE A 232 5.54 -19.12 -2.86
N ALA A 233 5.44 -18.88 -1.56
CA ALA A 233 6.31 -17.97 -0.82
C ALA A 233 7.67 -18.57 -0.43
N LEU A 234 7.88 -19.88 -0.65
CA LEU A 234 9.08 -20.59 -0.19
C LEU A 234 10.40 -19.91 -0.62
N PRO A 235 10.60 -19.45 -1.87
CA PRO A 235 11.82 -18.77 -2.25
C PRO A 235 12.07 -17.49 -1.43
N ALA A 236 11.04 -16.67 -1.18
CA ALA A 236 11.16 -15.48 -0.35
C ALA A 236 11.46 -15.81 1.11
N MET A 237 10.87 -16.90 1.64
CA MET A 237 11.15 -17.37 3.01
C MET A 237 12.59 -17.85 3.16
N LEU A 238 13.12 -18.57 2.17
CA LEU A 238 14.53 -19.01 2.16
C LEU A 238 15.47 -17.80 2.11
N TYR A 239 15.11 -16.76 1.36
CA TYR A 239 15.89 -15.53 1.33
C TYR A 239 15.83 -14.77 2.67
N LEU A 240 14.66 -14.64 3.28
CA LEU A 240 14.53 -14.07 4.62
C LEU A 240 15.35 -14.86 5.65
N TYR A 241 15.37 -16.18 5.55
CA TYR A 241 16.22 -17.00 6.40
C TYR A 241 17.71 -16.66 6.25
N LYS A 242 18.20 -16.48 5.00
CA LYS A 242 19.58 -16.05 4.75
C LYS A 242 19.87 -14.67 5.35
N ILE A 243 18.95 -13.72 5.23
CA ILE A 243 19.10 -12.39 5.85
C ILE A 243 19.22 -12.51 7.37
N ILE A 244 18.29 -13.24 8.00
CA ILE A 244 18.22 -13.38 9.46
C ILE A 244 19.45 -14.14 10.00
N SER A 245 19.97 -15.08 9.22
CA SER A 245 21.17 -15.87 9.58
C SER A 245 22.49 -15.13 9.35
N ASN A 246 22.47 -13.94 8.74
CA ASN A 246 23.67 -13.14 8.55
C ASN A 246 24.19 -12.63 9.90
N PRO A 247 25.50 -12.79 10.21
CA PRO A 247 26.08 -12.31 11.47
C PRO A 247 25.86 -10.81 11.74
N LEU A 248 25.74 -9.99 10.69
CA LEU A 248 25.49 -8.54 10.79
C LEU A 248 24.01 -8.20 11.00
N PHE A 249 23.11 -9.18 10.95
CA PHE A 249 21.66 -8.91 11.11
C PHE A 249 21.27 -8.24 12.44
N PRO A 250 21.88 -8.56 13.61
CA PRO A 250 21.60 -7.85 14.85
C PRO A 250 22.00 -6.37 14.79
N GLU A 251 23.10 -6.05 14.12
CA GLU A 251 23.54 -4.68 13.92
C GLU A 251 22.61 -3.92 12.95
N PHE A 252 22.22 -4.57 11.86
CA PHE A 252 21.20 -4.04 10.93
C PHE A 252 19.92 -3.68 11.68
N LEU A 253 19.39 -4.59 12.53
CA LEU A 253 18.19 -4.31 13.33
C LEU A 253 18.34 -3.09 14.23
N LYS A 254 19.53 -2.89 14.83
CA LYS A 254 19.82 -1.71 15.65
C LYS A 254 19.82 -0.44 14.80
N ASN A 255 20.40 -0.49 13.61
CA ASN A 255 20.55 0.67 12.70
C ASN A 255 19.21 1.08 12.05
N ILE A 256 18.28 0.14 11.80
CA ILE A 256 16.93 0.47 11.29
C ILE A 256 15.98 0.95 12.41
N GLY A 257 16.48 1.23 13.61
CA GLY A 257 15.69 1.81 14.69
C GLY A 257 14.83 0.81 15.46
N SER A 258 15.14 -0.50 15.40
CA SER A 258 14.48 -1.49 16.26
C SER A 258 14.86 -1.28 17.73
N ILE A 259 13.95 -0.69 18.49
CA ILE A 259 14.15 -0.37 19.90
C ILE A 259 13.61 -1.51 20.77
N LYS A 260 14.39 -1.96 21.76
CA LYS A 260 13.90 -2.88 22.78
C LYS A 260 12.97 -2.12 23.73
N THR A 261 11.68 -2.37 23.63
CA THR A 261 10.66 -1.76 24.49
C THR A 261 9.38 -2.58 24.43
N TYR A 262 8.67 -2.65 25.55
CA TYR A 262 7.32 -3.20 25.59
C TYR A 262 6.24 -2.14 25.37
N LEU A 263 6.62 -0.87 25.20
CA LEU A 263 5.67 0.21 24.96
C LEU A 263 5.59 0.55 23.46
N PRO A 264 4.39 0.53 22.88
CA PRO A 264 4.18 1.03 21.52
C PRO A 264 4.54 2.52 21.44
N SER A 265 4.96 2.97 20.27
CA SER A 265 5.17 4.40 20.01
C SER A 265 3.88 5.19 20.26
N LYS A 266 4.01 6.47 20.57
CA LYS A 266 2.85 7.37 20.74
C LYS A 266 1.95 7.36 19.48
N VAL A 267 2.55 7.27 18.30
CA VAL A 267 1.82 7.20 17.01
C VAL A 267 1.04 5.91 16.93
N SER A 268 1.68 4.76 17.19
CA SER A 268 1.03 3.43 17.19
C SER A 268 -0.16 3.39 18.13
N PHE A 269 0.00 3.90 19.35
CA PHE A 269 -1.07 3.95 20.33
C PHE A 269 -2.25 4.85 19.88
N GLN A 270 -1.94 6.00 19.28
CA GLN A 270 -2.97 6.88 18.71
C GLN A 270 -3.71 6.24 17.53
N LEU A 271 -3.03 5.46 16.70
CA LEU A 271 -3.63 4.78 15.57
C LEU A 271 -4.53 3.61 15.99
N ALA A 272 -4.14 2.85 17.01
CA ALA A 272 -4.84 1.66 17.49
C ALA A 272 -6.28 1.91 17.97
N ARG A 273 -6.63 3.12 18.39
CA ARG A 273 -8.00 3.46 18.82
C ARG A 273 -9.04 3.36 17.69
N TRP A 274 -8.64 3.64 16.46
CA TRP A 274 -9.58 3.71 15.34
C TRP A 274 -10.20 2.38 14.96
N PRO A 275 -9.45 1.26 14.90
CA PRO A 275 -10.04 -0.06 14.76
C PRO A 275 -11.12 -0.36 15.81
N VAL A 276 -10.87 -0.05 17.07
CA VAL A 276 -11.83 -0.31 18.16
C VAL A 276 -13.13 0.48 17.96
N ILE A 277 -13.01 1.80 17.68
CA ILE A 277 -14.17 2.67 17.42
C ILE A 277 -14.98 2.15 16.23
N ASN A 278 -14.31 1.74 15.17
CA ASN A 278 -14.96 1.32 13.93
C ASN A 278 -15.65 -0.05 14.08
N ILE A 279 -15.00 -1.02 14.76
CA ILE A 279 -15.63 -2.31 15.07
C ILE A 279 -16.91 -2.08 15.88
N PHE A 280 -16.87 -1.18 16.86
CA PHE A 280 -18.04 -0.81 17.64
C PHE A 280 -19.16 -0.20 16.78
N LEU A 281 -18.82 0.70 15.83
CA LEU A 281 -19.77 1.25 14.85
C LEU A 281 -20.50 0.13 14.09
N TRP A 282 -19.77 -0.86 13.57
CA TRP A 282 -20.35 -1.97 12.81
C TRP A 282 -21.35 -2.79 13.63
N HIS A 283 -21.05 -3.02 14.90
CA HIS A 283 -21.94 -3.76 15.78
C HIS A 283 -23.20 -2.96 16.12
N ILE A 284 -23.07 -1.65 16.34
CA ILE A 284 -24.20 -0.75 16.57
C ILE A 284 -25.08 -0.69 15.32
N MET A 285 -24.51 -0.55 14.13
CA MET A 285 -25.28 -0.55 12.87
C MET A 285 -26.07 -1.85 12.71
N ALA A 286 -25.42 -3.00 12.88
CA ALA A 286 -26.07 -4.29 12.77
C ALA A 286 -27.22 -4.46 13.81
N ARG A 287 -27.06 -3.91 15.01
CA ARG A 287 -28.06 -3.98 16.09
C ARG A 287 -29.25 -3.05 15.88
N PHE A 288 -29.02 -1.86 15.35
CA PHE A 288 -30.04 -0.84 15.15
C PHE A 288 -30.78 -0.97 13.83
N MET A 289 -30.15 -1.58 12.83
CA MET A 289 -30.68 -1.79 11.47
C MET A 289 -30.87 -3.30 11.21
N PRO A 290 -31.98 -3.91 11.66
CA PRO A 290 -32.16 -5.38 11.61
C PRO A 290 -32.11 -5.99 10.22
N ARG A 291 -32.67 -5.28 9.19
CA ARG A 291 -32.61 -5.75 7.80
C ARG A 291 -31.17 -5.75 7.29
N LEU A 292 -30.39 -4.71 7.64
CA LEU A 292 -28.97 -4.65 7.34
C LEU A 292 -28.21 -5.78 8.06
N GLY A 293 -28.54 -6.02 9.34
CA GLY A 293 -27.98 -7.13 10.12
C GLY A 293 -28.31 -8.51 9.55
N GLY A 294 -29.41 -8.66 8.80
CA GLY A 294 -29.79 -9.88 8.07
C GLY A 294 -29.16 -10.00 6.67
N ASP A 295 -28.62 -8.93 6.10
CA ASP A 295 -28.00 -8.93 4.78
C ASP A 295 -26.68 -9.71 4.78
N LYS A 296 -26.55 -10.70 3.89
CA LYS A 296 -25.37 -11.57 3.82
C LYS A 296 -24.13 -10.83 3.36
N ASP A 297 -24.25 -9.88 2.43
CA ASP A 297 -23.12 -9.12 1.90
C ASP A 297 -22.61 -8.12 2.94
N PHE A 298 -23.52 -7.42 3.62
CA PHE A 298 -23.16 -6.55 4.74
C PHE A 298 -22.49 -7.33 5.88
N ASN A 299 -23.04 -8.47 6.29
CA ASN A 299 -22.43 -9.28 7.35
C ASN A 299 -21.04 -9.76 6.98
N ARG A 300 -20.83 -10.15 5.70
CA ARG A 300 -19.50 -10.52 5.21
C ARG A 300 -18.54 -9.34 5.25
N ALA A 301 -18.97 -8.17 4.75
CA ALA A 301 -18.16 -6.95 4.82
C ALA A 301 -17.83 -6.55 6.26
N ARG A 302 -18.83 -6.59 7.16
CA ARG A 302 -18.66 -6.30 8.59
C ARG A 302 -17.61 -7.20 9.23
N VAL A 303 -17.72 -8.51 9.06
CA VAL A 303 -16.77 -9.48 9.65
C VAL A 303 -15.37 -9.27 9.05
N LEU A 304 -15.26 -9.09 7.73
CA LEU A 304 -13.99 -8.84 7.07
C LEU A 304 -13.33 -7.58 7.60
N LEU A 305 -14.04 -6.46 7.61
CA LEU A 305 -13.49 -5.19 8.07
C LEU A 305 -13.21 -5.18 9.57
N SER A 306 -14.01 -5.89 10.39
CA SER A 306 -13.74 -6.03 11.83
C SER A 306 -12.47 -6.83 12.09
N ILE A 307 -12.29 -7.97 11.43
CA ILE A 307 -11.10 -8.82 11.59
C ILE A 307 -9.84 -8.12 11.05
N TYR A 308 -9.96 -7.44 9.90
CA TYR A 308 -8.86 -6.65 9.36
C TYR A 308 -8.49 -5.49 10.31
N GLY A 309 -9.46 -4.76 10.85
CA GLY A 309 -9.24 -3.74 11.87
C GLY A 309 -8.58 -4.30 13.13
N LEU A 310 -8.99 -5.48 13.58
CA LEU A 310 -8.36 -6.17 14.71
C LEU A 310 -6.90 -6.55 14.41
N ALA A 311 -6.60 -6.96 13.18
CA ALA A 311 -5.22 -7.21 12.75
C ALA A 311 -4.35 -5.95 12.81
N ILE A 312 -4.87 -4.79 12.33
CA ILE A 312 -4.19 -3.50 12.46
C ILE A 312 -3.94 -3.16 13.94
N PHE A 313 -4.95 -3.33 14.78
CA PHE A 313 -4.84 -3.09 16.23
C PHE A 313 -3.72 -3.93 16.86
N ILE A 314 -3.73 -5.25 16.63
CA ILE A 314 -2.74 -6.18 17.18
C ILE A 314 -1.33 -5.82 16.72
N LEU A 315 -1.13 -5.52 15.42
CA LEU A 315 0.18 -5.14 14.89
C LEU A 315 0.65 -3.80 15.44
N SER A 316 -0.25 -2.82 15.57
CA SER A 316 0.08 -1.54 16.21
C SER A 316 0.49 -1.69 17.67
N MET A 317 -0.05 -2.70 18.36
CA MET A 317 0.25 -3.01 19.75
C MET A 317 1.30 -4.13 19.90
N SER A 318 1.93 -4.56 18.82
CA SER A 318 2.89 -5.67 18.81
C SER A 318 4.06 -5.51 19.79
N PRO A 319 4.59 -4.30 20.12
CA PRO A 319 5.64 -4.16 21.15
C PRO A 319 5.27 -4.77 22.50
N PHE A 320 3.99 -4.74 22.93
CA PHE A 320 3.54 -5.40 24.15
C PHE A 320 3.83 -6.91 24.16
N ILE A 321 3.84 -7.53 22.98
CA ILE A 321 4.02 -8.99 22.83
C ILE A 321 5.48 -9.32 22.49
N THR A 322 6.07 -8.56 21.57
CA THR A 322 7.40 -8.86 21.02
C THR A 322 8.56 -8.31 21.86
N GLY A 323 8.29 -7.36 22.76
CA GLY A 323 9.32 -6.64 23.50
C GLY A 323 10.21 -5.77 22.60
N ARG A 324 9.74 -5.45 21.39
CA ARG A 324 10.46 -4.61 20.42
C ARG A 324 9.50 -3.72 19.65
N ASP A 325 9.86 -2.45 19.53
CA ASP A 325 9.28 -1.54 18.53
C ASP A 325 10.16 -1.57 17.29
N GLY A 326 9.64 -2.17 16.22
CA GLY A 326 10.30 -2.31 14.92
C GLY A 326 9.67 -1.41 13.87
N ALA A 327 9.11 -0.27 14.27
CA ALA A 327 8.37 0.65 13.40
C ALA A 327 7.12 0.02 12.71
N ILE A 328 6.71 -1.20 13.12
CA ILE A 328 5.55 -1.88 12.53
C ILE A 328 4.30 -1.01 12.71
N GLY A 329 4.10 -0.47 13.92
CA GLY A 329 2.95 0.37 14.24
C GLY A 329 2.89 1.65 13.40
N ASP A 330 4.02 2.28 13.15
CA ASP A 330 4.10 3.50 12.32
C ASP A 330 3.78 3.18 10.84
N HIS A 331 4.25 2.03 10.36
CA HIS A 331 3.93 1.57 8.99
C HIS A 331 2.46 1.18 8.83
N MET A 332 1.77 0.74 9.90
CA MET A 332 0.33 0.44 9.85
C MET A 332 -0.55 1.68 9.62
N GLY A 333 0.00 2.89 9.69
CA GLY A 333 -0.77 4.11 9.46
C GLY A 333 -1.42 4.18 8.07
N ARG A 334 -0.74 3.69 7.03
CA ARG A 334 -1.26 3.71 5.64
C ARG A 334 -2.39 2.71 5.46
N GLU A 335 -2.20 1.48 5.93
CA GLU A 335 -3.21 0.43 5.93
C GLU A 335 -4.42 0.83 6.77
N LEU A 336 -4.20 1.52 7.89
CA LEU A 336 -5.27 2.05 8.72
C LEU A 336 -6.12 3.09 7.98
N PHE A 337 -5.51 4.07 7.33
CA PHE A 337 -6.28 5.10 6.62
C PHE A 337 -7.01 4.55 5.39
N PHE A 338 -6.39 3.60 4.69
CA PHE A 338 -7.07 2.83 3.65
C PHE A 338 -8.29 2.09 4.22
N TRP A 339 -8.09 1.31 5.29
CA TRP A 339 -9.15 0.56 5.94
C TRP A 339 -10.28 1.44 6.47
N LEU A 340 -9.94 2.58 7.12
CA LEU A 340 -10.95 3.55 7.59
C LEU A 340 -11.77 4.10 6.43
N SER A 341 -11.12 4.44 5.31
CA SER A 341 -11.81 4.97 4.13
C SER A 341 -12.76 3.95 3.52
N VAL A 342 -12.35 2.69 3.43
CA VAL A 342 -13.24 1.58 3.01
C VAL A 342 -14.39 1.43 4.00
N SER A 343 -14.11 1.45 5.29
CA SER A 343 -15.12 1.30 6.34
C SER A 343 -16.15 2.43 6.31
N VAL A 344 -15.70 3.67 6.12
CA VAL A 344 -16.58 4.84 5.95
C VAL A 344 -17.43 4.69 4.69
N ALA A 345 -16.82 4.30 3.56
CA ALA A 345 -17.53 4.11 2.30
C ALA A 345 -18.63 3.03 2.42
N VAL A 346 -18.31 1.88 3.02
CA VAL A 346 -19.29 0.81 3.26
C VAL A 346 -20.38 1.28 4.23
N SER A 347 -20.04 2.04 5.27
CA SER A 347 -21.04 2.60 6.21
C SER A 347 -21.99 3.57 5.53
N ILE A 348 -21.48 4.50 4.72
CA ILE A 348 -22.28 5.44 3.94
C ILE A 348 -23.23 4.67 3.00
N TYR A 349 -22.68 3.72 2.24
CA TYR A 349 -23.49 2.88 1.37
C TYR A 349 -24.61 2.17 2.14
N SER A 350 -24.29 1.56 3.27
CA SER A 350 -25.25 0.81 4.08
C SER A 350 -26.37 1.68 4.65
N ILE A 351 -26.05 2.92 5.03
CA ILE A 351 -27.04 3.89 5.54
C ILE A 351 -28.01 4.31 4.45
N PHE A 352 -27.51 4.64 3.27
CA PHE A 352 -28.33 5.24 2.21
C PHE A 352 -28.99 4.20 1.29
N SER A 353 -28.43 3.01 1.15
CA SER A 353 -29.02 1.96 0.33
C SER A 353 -30.10 1.13 1.05
N ASN A 354 -30.15 1.21 2.39
CA ASN A 354 -31.08 0.44 3.20
C ASN A 354 -32.15 1.35 3.81
N GLY A 355 -33.44 1.03 3.56
CA GLY A 355 -34.57 1.77 4.10
C GLY A 355 -34.70 1.79 5.63
N ASP A 356 -34.01 0.87 6.33
CA ASP A 356 -34.05 0.78 7.80
C ASP A 356 -33.62 2.06 8.49
N PHE A 357 -32.61 2.77 7.93
CA PHE A 357 -32.10 4.00 8.53
C PHE A 357 -33.18 5.06 8.63
N TYR A 358 -34.02 5.21 7.61
CA TYR A 358 -35.09 6.20 7.60
C TYR A 358 -36.18 5.92 8.63
N GLY A 359 -36.43 4.64 8.95
CA GLY A 359 -37.38 4.19 9.97
C GLY A 359 -36.86 4.25 11.42
N LEU A 360 -35.56 4.58 11.64
CA LEU A 360 -35.01 4.63 13.00
C LEU A 360 -35.55 5.81 13.81
N LYS A 361 -35.66 5.62 15.12
CA LYS A 361 -35.87 6.73 16.07
C LYS A 361 -34.71 7.73 15.99
N SER A 362 -34.99 9.02 16.15
CA SER A 362 -34.04 10.12 15.96
C SER A 362 -32.71 9.92 16.71
N TYR A 363 -32.72 9.49 17.95
CA TYR A 363 -31.51 9.29 18.75
C TYR A 363 -30.60 8.19 18.14
N LYS A 364 -31.17 7.12 17.55
CA LYS A 364 -30.37 6.06 16.90
C LYS A 364 -29.70 6.58 15.62
N LYS A 365 -30.41 7.41 14.84
CA LYS A 365 -29.84 8.10 13.67
C LYS A 365 -28.65 8.97 14.08
N ILE A 366 -28.84 9.78 15.13
CA ILE A 366 -27.78 10.66 15.65
C ILE A 366 -26.54 9.83 16.04
N ILE A 367 -26.72 8.74 16.80
CA ILE A 367 -25.60 7.88 17.20
C ILE A 367 -24.84 7.35 15.99
N ILE A 368 -25.55 6.82 14.99
CA ILE A 368 -24.90 6.29 13.76
C ILE A 368 -24.17 7.41 13.02
N ILE A 369 -24.78 8.56 12.83
CA ILE A 369 -24.18 9.71 12.14
C ILE A 369 -22.92 10.19 12.88
N LEU A 370 -22.98 10.33 14.21
CA LEU A 370 -21.83 10.75 15.01
C LEU A 370 -20.67 9.74 14.90
N LEU A 371 -20.94 8.45 14.96
CA LEU A 371 -19.91 7.43 14.84
C LEU A 371 -19.27 7.42 13.44
N VAL A 372 -20.06 7.61 12.39
CA VAL A 372 -19.53 7.76 11.03
C VAL A 372 -18.71 9.05 10.91
N ALA A 373 -19.20 10.17 11.45
CA ALA A 373 -18.50 11.45 11.44
C ALA A 373 -17.16 11.37 12.18
N ILE A 374 -17.11 10.71 13.33
CA ILE A 374 -15.86 10.47 14.08
C ILE A 374 -14.83 9.72 13.21
N ASN A 375 -15.27 8.73 12.41
CA ASN A 375 -14.38 7.99 11.52
C ASN A 375 -13.98 8.79 10.25
N ILE A 376 -14.80 9.73 9.81
CA ILE A 376 -14.48 10.61 8.66
C ILE A 376 -13.37 11.62 9.03
N ILE A 377 -13.35 12.16 10.23
CA ILE A 377 -12.38 13.18 10.65
C ILE A 377 -10.91 12.77 10.40
N PRO A 378 -10.42 11.61 10.85
CA PRO A 378 -9.05 11.20 10.58
C PRO A 378 -8.79 10.98 9.08
N VAL A 379 -9.78 10.47 8.34
CA VAL A 379 -9.69 10.30 6.88
C VAL A 379 -9.50 11.65 6.21
N LEU A 380 -10.29 12.66 6.54
CA LEU A 380 -10.18 14.01 5.97
C LEU A 380 -8.86 14.70 6.33
N LYS A 381 -8.38 14.54 7.57
CA LYS A 381 -7.06 15.06 7.98
C LYS A 381 -5.93 14.40 7.18
N HIS A 382 -6.00 13.10 7.00
CA HIS A 382 -5.04 12.36 6.22
C HIS A 382 -5.11 12.72 4.72
N TYR A 383 -6.29 12.96 4.19
CA TYR A 383 -6.54 13.42 2.84
C TYR A 383 -5.72 14.63 2.45
N LYS A 384 -5.84 15.70 3.26
CA LYS A 384 -5.09 16.93 3.00
C LYS A 384 -3.61 16.64 2.85
N ARG A 385 -3.04 15.80 3.74
CA ARG A 385 -1.64 15.40 3.68
C ARG A 385 -1.34 14.55 2.44
N SER A 386 -2.13 13.53 2.19
CA SER A 386 -1.93 12.59 1.08
C SER A 386 -2.07 13.27 -0.29
N LEU A 387 -3.06 14.14 -0.44
CA LEU A 387 -3.31 14.85 -1.69
C LEU A 387 -2.25 15.93 -1.99
N LEU A 388 -1.78 16.66 -0.98
CA LEU A 388 -0.84 17.75 -1.18
C LEU A 388 0.61 17.30 -1.23
N GLN A 389 0.93 16.12 -0.69
CA GLN A 389 2.29 15.61 -0.63
C GLN A 389 3.05 15.65 -1.97
N PRO A 390 2.45 15.27 -3.11
CA PRO A 390 3.12 15.28 -4.41
C PRO A 390 3.41 16.68 -4.98
N PHE A 391 2.81 17.71 -4.39
CA PHE A 391 2.88 19.09 -4.86
C PHE A 391 3.65 19.99 -3.89
N GLN A 392 4.46 19.41 -3.00
CA GLN A 392 5.18 20.17 -1.97
C GLN A 392 6.50 20.76 -2.48
N ALA A 393 7.09 20.20 -3.54
CA ALA A 393 8.31 20.74 -4.11
C ALA A 393 8.06 22.12 -4.71
N THR A 394 8.84 23.11 -4.29
CA THR A 394 8.79 24.46 -4.83
C THR A 394 9.42 24.54 -6.22
N LYS A 395 9.04 25.54 -7.02
CA LYS A 395 9.64 25.75 -8.34
C LYS A 395 11.17 25.90 -8.24
N SER A 396 11.68 26.61 -7.23
CA SER A 396 13.12 26.77 -7.02
C SER A 396 13.83 25.45 -6.72
N GLU A 397 13.25 24.58 -5.92
CA GLU A 397 13.81 23.23 -5.68
C GLU A 397 13.79 22.37 -6.94
N ILE A 398 12.70 22.44 -7.72
CA ILE A 398 12.59 21.68 -8.98
C ILE A 398 13.62 22.17 -10.00
N MET A 399 13.84 23.47 -10.10
CA MET A 399 14.86 24.05 -10.99
C MET A 399 16.26 23.74 -10.54
N ALA A 400 16.57 23.84 -9.24
CA ALA A 400 17.90 23.58 -8.71
C ALA A 400 18.40 22.15 -9.01
N VAL A 401 17.49 21.15 -9.03
CA VAL A 401 17.89 19.78 -9.33
C VAL A 401 18.21 19.55 -10.82
N GLN A 402 17.74 20.42 -11.72
CA GLN A 402 18.09 20.30 -13.15
C GLN A 402 19.58 20.56 -13.39
N ASP A 403 20.25 21.35 -12.53
CA ASP A 403 21.69 21.61 -12.63
C ASP A 403 22.52 20.34 -12.43
N TYR A 404 21.98 19.29 -11.80
CA TYR A 404 22.67 18.01 -11.61
C TYR A 404 22.78 17.18 -12.90
N ALA A 405 21.99 17.47 -13.93
CA ALA A 405 22.03 16.74 -15.19
C ALA A 405 23.39 16.82 -15.88
N LYS A 406 24.00 18.00 -15.92
CA LYS A 406 25.29 18.22 -16.60
C LYS A 406 26.47 17.50 -15.92
N PRO A 407 26.71 17.65 -14.60
CA PRO A 407 27.75 16.91 -13.90
C PRO A 407 27.61 15.40 -14.00
N THR A 408 26.38 14.89 -13.90
CA THR A 408 26.13 13.45 -13.98
C THR A 408 26.31 12.89 -15.37
N ALA A 409 25.90 13.61 -16.42
CA ALA A 409 26.20 13.25 -17.82
C ALA A 409 27.71 13.27 -18.12
N TRP A 410 28.44 14.21 -17.51
CA TRP A 410 29.91 14.24 -17.60
C TRP A 410 30.52 13.00 -16.93
N LEU A 411 30.08 12.63 -15.71
CA LEU A 411 30.55 11.43 -15.02
C LEU A 411 30.27 10.16 -15.86
N GLU A 412 29.10 10.02 -16.45
CA GLU A 412 28.76 8.87 -17.31
C GLU A 412 29.65 8.77 -18.55
N LYS A 413 30.04 9.91 -19.12
CA LYS A 413 30.91 9.97 -20.30
C LYS A 413 32.35 9.61 -20.03
N TYR A 414 32.91 10.05 -18.89
CA TYR A 414 34.33 9.93 -18.59
C TYR A 414 34.67 8.77 -17.68
N ASP A 415 33.73 8.35 -16.84
CA ASP A 415 33.89 7.20 -15.94
C ASP A 415 33.18 5.98 -16.50
N LYS A 416 33.91 5.12 -17.19
CA LYS A 416 33.37 3.91 -17.81
C LYS A 416 33.11 2.80 -16.77
N ASN A 417 33.77 2.84 -15.63
CA ASN A 417 33.67 1.89 -14.54
C ASN A 417 32.91 2.53 -13.38
N PRO A 418 32.08 1.77 -12.67
CA PRO A 418 31.44 2.27 -11.44
C PRO A 418 32.54 2.72 -10.44
N SER A 419 32.42 3.95 -9.97
CA SER A 419 33.34 4.56 -8.99
C SER A 419 32.59 5.18 -7.82
N VAL A 420 33.27 5.56 -6.77
CA VAL A 420 32.71 6.29 -5.63
C VAL A 420 32.80 7.79 -5.89
N VAL A 421 31.67 8.47 -5.84
CA VAL A 421 31.59 9.93 -5.99
C VAL A 421 31.39 10.57 -4.63
N TRP A 422 32.41 11.32 -4.19
CA TRP A 422 32.31 12.14 -2.98
C TRP A 422 31.55 13.43 -3.30
N ALA A 423 30.37 13.58 -2.76
CA ALA A 423 29.53 14.75 -2.99
C ALA A 423 28.71 15.10 -1.74
N SER A 424 28.12 16.29 -1.71
CA SER A 424 27.10 16.60 -0.70
C SER A 424 25.92 15.64 -0.80
N SER A 425 25.20 15.42 0.30
CA SER A 425 24.12 14.45 0.37
C SER A 425 23.07 14.59 -0.76
N SER A 426 22.76 15.82 -1.18
CA SER A 426 21.84 16.09 -2.28
C SER A 426 22.41 15.71 -3.64
N ILE A 427 23.67 16.06 -3.93
CA ILE A 427 24.33 15.72 -5.19
C ILE A 427 24.63 14.21 -5.26
N GLY A 428 25.00 13.61 -4.13
CA GLY A 428 25.30 12.20 -4.03
C GLY A 428 24.14 11.32 -4.47
N GLY A 429 22.94 11.56 -3.95
CA GLY A 429 21.75 10.83 -4.34
C GLY A 429 21.46 10.92 -5.84
N TYR A 430 21.56 12.11 -6.44
CA TYR A 430 21.37 12.29 -7.89
C TYR A 430 22.46 11.63 -8.72
N SER A 431 23.73 11.65 -8.25
CA SER A 431 24.81 10.92 -8.89
C SER A 431 24.47 9.43 -9.00
N SER A 432 23.97 8.83 -7.92
CA SER A 432 23.56 7.42 -7.92
C SER A 432 22.33 7.11 -8.80
N ILE A 433 21.43 8.08 -8.99
CA ILE A 433 20.23 7.92 -9.86
C ILE A 433 20.59 8.08 -11.34
N LEU A 434 21.43 9.07 -11.67
CA LEU A 434 21.66 9.51 -13.04
C LEU A 434 22.94 8.94 -13.66
N SER A 435 23.77 8.26 -12.87
CA SER A 435 25.01 7.62 -13.34
C SER A 435 25.16 6.22 -12.77
N LYS A 436 26.21 5.51 -13.20
CA LYS A 436 26.56 4.17 -12.68
C LYS A 436 27.31 4.22 -11.34
N ASN A 437 27.61 5.40 -10.83
CA ASN A 437 28.49 5.59 -9.70
C ASN A 437 27.81 5.37 -8.36
N TYR A 438 28.59 5.04 -7.36
CA TYR A 438 28.21 4.87 -5.95
C TYR A 438 28.49 6.18 -5.17
N VAL A 439 27.88 6.32 -3.99
CA VAL A 439 28.05 7.52 -3.13
C VAL A 439 28.55 7.11 -1.76
#